data_6dbbc78f538b100af2e733d4313b65cd
#
_entry.id   6dbbc78f538b100af2e733d4313b65cd
#
_cell.length_a   1.000
_cell.length_b   1.000
_cell.length_c   1.000
_cell.angle_alpha   90.00
_cell.angle_beta   90.00
_cell.angle_gamma   90.00
#
_symmetry.space_group_name_H-M   'P 1'
#
loop_
_entity.id
_entity.type
_entity.pdbx_description
1 polymer ?
#
loop_
_entity_poly.entity_id
_entity_poly.type
_entity_poly.pdbx_seq_one_letter_code
_entity_poly.pdbx_strand_id
1 'polypeptide(L)'
;VGVPTGLRDLDDRLGGLHKSDLIIIAGRPSMGKTSLATNIAFNAAQKLQDSGRKSTIAFFSLEMSSEQLSTRILAEQARIRSNDIRRGRISDEQFDKFLETSKNISELPLYIDETPAISIAAMSNRARRIKRLFGLDMIVVDYIQLMRGTSFNKDGRVQEISQITQGLK
;
A
#
# COMPACT_ATOMS: atom_id res chain seq x y z
N VAL A 1 -2.55 -17.84 -11.34
CA VAL A 1 -3.31 -16.61 -11.24
C VAL A 1 -2.59 -15.70 -10.26
N GLY A 2 -2.32 -14.46 -10.66
CA GLY A 2 -1.63 -13.47 -9.84
C GLY A 2 -2.50 -12.90 -8.72
N VAL A 3 -1.93 -12.03 -7.88
CA VAL A 3 -2.67 -11.27 -6.86
C VAL A 3 -3.60 -10.28 -7.58
N PRO A 4 -4.92 -10.30 -7.34
CA PRO A 4 -5.83 -9.39 -8.01
C PRO A 4 -5.68 -7.96 -7.48
N THR A 5 -5.78 -6.98 -8.37
CA THR A 5 -5.79 -5.56 -8.02
C THR A 5 -7.16 -5.12 -7.51
N GLY A 6 -8.20 -5.87 -7.82
CA GLY A 6 -9.59 -5.50 -7.57
C GLY A 6 -10.16 -4.52 -8.60
N LEU A 7 -9.37 -4.16 -9.61
CA LEU A 7 -9.78 -3.34 -10.74
C LEU A 7 -9.97 -4.25 -11.95
N ARG A 8 -11.23 -4.48 -12.33
CA ARG A 8 -11.62 -5.47 -13.32
C ARG A 8 -10.82 -5.38 -14.63
N ASP A 9 -10.83 -4.21 -15.25
CA ASP A 9 -10.17 -4.00 -16.53
C ASP A 9 -8.64 -4.20 -16.43
N LEU A 10 -8.05 -3.88 -15.29
CA LEU A 10 -6.64 -4.08 -15.06
C LEU A 10 -6.32 -5.55 -14.84
N ASP A 11 -7.13 -6.24 -14.05
CA ASP A 11 -6.97 -7.67 -13.79
C ASP A 11 -7.20 -8.51 -15.06
N ASP A 12 -8.17 -8.13 -15.90
CA ASP A 12 -8.42 -8.78 -17.18
C ASP A 12 -7.23 -8.65 -18.15
N ARG A 13 -6.53 -7.51 -18.12
CA ARG A 13 -5.36 -7.26 -18.95
C ARG A 13 -4.07 -7.90 -18.43
N LEU A 14 -3.87 -7.92 -17.12
CA LEU A 14 -2.64 -8.40 -16.47
C LEU A 14 -2.71 -9.86 -16.02
N GLY A 15 -3.91 -10.41 -15.87
CA GLY A 15 -4.10 -11.70 -15.22
C GLY A 15 -3.80 -11.66 -13.71
N GLY A 16 -3.87 -10.47 -13.11
CA GLY A 16 -3.40 -10.17 -11.76
C GLY A 16 -1.91 -9.84 -11.71
N LEU A 17 -1.39 -9.57 -10.52
CA LEU A 17 0.01 -9.24 -10.29
C LEU A 17 0.78 -10.54 -9.98
N HIS A 18 1.71 -10.91 -10.83
CA HIS A 18 2.43 -12.18 -10.71
C HIS A 18 3.65 -12.08 -9.79
N LYS A 19 4.07 -13.24 -9.27
CA LYS A 19 5.28 -13.32 -8.45
C LYS A 19 6.49 -12.85 -9.24
N SER A 20 7.38 -12.14 -8.56
CA SER A 20 8.62 -11.58 -9.12
C SER A 20 8.42 -10.44 -10.12
N ASP A 21 7.19 -9.95 -10.30
CA ASP A 21 6.94 -8.76 -11.09
C ASP A 21 7.28 -7.50 -10.31
N LEU A 22 7.88 -6.54 -11.00
CA LEU A 22 7.99 -5.16 -10.54
C LEU A 22 7.08 -4.30 -11.41
N ILE A 23 6.06 -3.70 -10.78
CA ILE A 23 5.08 -2.85 -11.45
C ILE A 23 5.26 -1.43 -10.97
N ILE A 24 5.42 -0.51 -11.91
CA ILE A 24 5.63 0.90 -11.62
C ILE A 24 4.39 1.69 -12.04
N ILE A 25 3.81 2.40 -11.09
CA ILE A 25 2.71 3.35 -11.32
C ILE A 25 3.31 4.75 -11.28
N ALA A 26 3.23 5.45 -12.39
CA ALA A 26 3.76 6.81 -12.51
C ALA A 26 2.64 7.80 -12.83
N GLY A 27 2.78 9.01 -12.34
CA GLY A 27 1.84 10.11 -12.60
C GLY A 27 2.32 11.40 -11.96
N ARG A 28 1.80 12.51 -12.43
CA ARG A 28 2.07 13.82 -11.84
C ARG A 28 1.51 13.90 -10.40
N PRO A 29 2.01 14.80 -9.55
CA PRO A 29 1.43 15.04 -8.23
C PRO A 29 -0.09 15.28 -8.31
N SER A 30 -0.82 14.80 -7.29
CA SER A 30 -2.28 14.94 -7.20
C SER A 30 -3.11 14.23 -8.28
N MET A 31 -2.52 13.27 -9.02
CA MET A 31 -3.23 12.47 -10.02
C MET A 31 -3.86 11.17 -9.46
N GLY A 32 -3.87 11.02 -8.16
CA GLY A 32 -4.50 9.86 -7.52
C GLY A 32 -3.62 8.61 -7.38
N LYS A 33 -2.30 8.73 -7.48
CA LYS A 33 -1.37 7.60 -7.31
C LYS A 33 -1.54 6.88 -5.97
N THR A 34 -1.56 7.64 -4.88
CA THR A 34 -1.73 7.09 -3.53
C THR A 34 -3.09 6.42 -3.38
N SER A 35 -4.16 7.02 -3.89
CA SER A 35 -5.49 6.42 -3.88
C SER A 35 -5.53 5.10 -4.64
N LEU A 36 -4.91 5.04 -5.82
CA LEU A 36 -4.84 3.81 -6.61
C LEU A 36 -4.03 2.73 -5.89
N ALA A 37 -2.84 3.07 -5.39
CA ALA A 37 -1.99 2.14 -4.64
C ALA A 37 -2.69 1.61 -3.39
N THR A 38 -3.36 2.48 -2.66
CA THR A 38 -4.13 2.15 -1.45
C THR A 38 -5.29 1.20 -1.77
N ASN A 39 -6.04 1.48 -2.84
CA ASN A 39 -7.14 0.62 -3.28
C ASN A 39 -6.64 -0.76 -3.71
N ILE A 40 -5.56 -0.84 -4.45
CA ILE A 40 -4.95 -2.12 -4.85
C ILE A 40 -4.52 -2.92 -3.61
N ALA A 41 -3.84 -2.29 -2.67
CA ALA A 41 -3.40 -2.94 -1.43
C ALA A 41 -4.57 -3.44 -0.59
N PHE A 42 -5.59 -2.62 -0.42
CA PHE A 42 -6.81 -2.99 0.31
C PHE A 42 -7.54 -4.16 -0.36
N ASN A 43 -7.78 -4.08 -1.67
CA ASN A 43 -8.46 -5.13 -2.42
C ASN A 43 -7.70 -6.45 -2.37
N ALA A 44 -6.38 -6.41 -2.50
CA ALA A 44 -5.53 -7.59 -2.39
C ALA A 44 -5.59 -8.20 -0.98
N ALA A 45 -5.54 -7.39 0.07
CA ALA A 45 -5.65 -7.84 1.45
C ALA A 45 -7.03 -8.44 1.75
N GLN A 46 -8.11 -7.82 1.26
CA GLN A 46 -9.47 -8.33 1.41
C GLN A 46 -9.63 -9.69 0.73
N LYS A 47 -9.13 -9.82 -0.48
CA LYS A 47 -9.18 -11.08 -1.23
C LYS A 47 -8.37 -12.18 -0.56
N LEU A 48 -7.23 -11.81 0.01
CA LEU A 48 -6.39 -12.74 0.76
C LEU A 48 -7.09 -13.24 2.02
N GLN A 49 -7.75 -12.34 2.77
CA GLN A 49 -8.56 -12.70 3.93
C GLN A 49 -9.73 -13.62 3.55
N ASP A 50 -10.45 -13.29 2.50
CA ASP A 50 -11.60 -14.09 2.03
C ASP A 50 -11.18 -15.50 1.59
N SER A 51 -9.95 -15.66 1.10
CA SER A 51 -9.41 -16.97 0.71
C SER A 51 -9.04 -17.87 1.89
N GLY A 52 -8.93 -17.31 3.09
CA GLY A 52 -8.47 -18.01 4.29
C GLY A 52 -6.99 -18.38 4.29
N ARG A 53 -6.23 -17.97 3.27
CA ARG A 53 -4.80 -18.26 3.15
C ARG A 53 -3.99 -17.31 4.05
N LYS A 54 -3.06 -17.88 4.81
CA LYS A 54 -2.17 -17.10 5.68
C LYS A 54 -1.07 -16.44 4.85
N SER A 55 -1.19 -15.15 4.62
CA SER A 55 -0.18 -14.30 4.01
C SER A 55 -0.45 -12.84 4.33
N THR A 56 0.35 -11.92 3.80
CA THR A 56 0.30 -10.50 4.13
C THR A 56 0.52 -9.66 2.89
N ILE A 57 -0.09 -8.49 2.87
CA ILE A 57 0.23 -7.39 1.96
C ILE A 57 0.96 -6.34 2.76
N ALA A 58 2.17 -5.95 2.35
CA ALA A 58 2.96 -4.93 3.02
C ALA A 58 2.89 -3.61 2.23
N PHE A 59 2.58 -2.53 2.92
CA PHE A 59 2.52 -1.18 2.37
C PHE A 59 3.55 -0.30 3.08
N PHE A 60 4.58 0.10 2.35
CA PHE A 60 5.59 1.06 2.82
C PHE A 60 5.17 2.46 2.40
N SER A 61 4.63 3.21 3.35
CA SER A 61 4.19 4.59 3.15
C SER A 61 5.31 5.53 3.57
N LEU A 62 5.96 6.18 2.59
CA LEU A 62 7.09 7.08 2.83
C LEU A 62 6.65 8.54 2.96
N GLU A 63 5.44 8.87 2.54
CA GLU A 63 4.87 10.20 2.59
C GLU A 63 3.85 10.36 3.71
N MET A 64 2.93 9.40 3.84
CA MET A 64 1.82 9.47 4.78
C MET A 64 2.08 8.62 6.02
N SER A 65 1.60 9.07 7.18
CA SER A 65 1.57 8.24 8.38
C SER A 65 0.59 7.07 8.23
N SER A 66 0.76 6.03 9.04
CA SER A 66 -0.17 4.90 9.08
C SER A 66 -1.59 5.33 9.45
N GLU A 67 -1.71 6.31 10.35
CA GLU A 67 -2.99 6.89 10.74
C GLU A 67 -3.68 7.59 9.56
N GLN A 68 -2.95 8.44 8.83
CA GLN A 68 -3.48 9.13 7.65
C GLN A 68 -3.92 8.14 6.57
N LEU A 69 -3.12 7.10 6.33
CA LEU A 69 -3.42 6.08 5.34
C LEU A 69 -4.64 5.25 5.73
N SER A 70 -4.71 4.83 6.99
CA SER A 70 -5.86 4.10 7.53
C SER A 70 -7.14 4.92 7.46
N THR A 71 -7.08 6.21 7.80
CA THR A 71 -8.22 7.12 7.68
C THR A 71 -8.68 7.26 6.24
N ARG A 72 -7.77 7.33 5.29
CA ARG A 72 -8.10 7.38 3.86
C ARG A 72 -8.82 6.11 3.40
N ILE A 73 -8.28 4.94 3.73
CA ILE A 73 -8.91 3.66 3.40
C ILE A 73 -10.31 3.58 4.01
N LEU A 74 -10.42 3.96 5.27
CA LEU A 74 -11.67 3.93 6.00
C LEU A 74 -12.72 4.86 5.40
N ALA A 75 -12.33 6.08 5.04
CA ALA A 75 -13.20 7.05 4.37
C ALA A 75 -13.72 6.52 3.03
N GLU A 76 -12.85 5.94 2.22
CA GLU A 76 -13.21 5.35 0.93
C GLU A 76 -14.16 4.16 1.08
N GLN A 77 -13.88 3.25 2.00
CA GLN A 77 -14.70 2.07 2.24
C GLN A 77 -16.05 2.40 2.88
N ALA A 78 -16.08 3.34 3.81
CA ALA A 78 -17.32 3.80 4.45
C ALA A 78 -18.11 4.78 3.58
N ARG A 79 -17.52 5.25 2.46
CA ARG A 79 -18.11 6.28 1.58
C ARG A 79 -18.43 7.58 2.31
N ILE A 80 -17.57 7.98 3.23
CA ILE A 80 -17.65 9.22 3.99
C ILE A 80 -16.45 10.08 3.61
N ARG A 81 -16.67 11.37 3.41
CA ARG A 81 -15.57 12.30 3.09
C ARG A 81 -14.62 12.41 4.27
N SER A 82 -13.32 12.27 4.03
CA SER A 82 -12.29 12.39 5.08
C SER A 82 -12.39 13.70 5.86
N ASN A 83 -12.82 14.78 5.19
CA ASN A 83 -13.00 16.08 5.81
C ASN A 83 -14.18 16.10 6.80
N ASP A 84 -15.25 15.38 6.49
CA ASP A 84 -16.42 15.28 7.37
C ASP A 84 -16.08 14.45 8.61
N ILE A 85 -15.27 13.39 8.44
CA ILE A 85 -14.75 12.59 9.56
C ILE A 85 -13.92 13.47 10.50
N ARG A 86 -12.96 14.24 9.94
CA ARG A 86 -12.08 15.11 10.73
C ARG A 86 -12.84 16.23 11.45
N ARG A 87 -13.94 16.71 10.88
CA ARG A 87 -14.77 17.77 11.47
C ARG A 87 -15.90 17.25 12.39
N GLY A 88 -16.00 15.93 12.55
CA GLY A 88 -17.11 15.33 13.31
C GLY A 88 -18.49 15.55 12.69
N ARG A 89 -18.55 15.82 11.40
CA ARG A 89 -19.81 16.09 10.67
C ARG A 89 -20.33 14.81 10.02
N ILE A 90 -20.63 13.82 10.84
CA ILE A 90 -21.18 12.54 10.40
C ILE A 90 -22.46 12.24 11.13
N SER A 91 -23.43 11.62 10.46
CA SER A 91 -24.67 11.15 11.07
C SER A 91 -24.41 9.91 11.94
N ASP A 92 -25.37 9.56 12.78
CA ASP A 92 -25.28 8.36 13.61
C ASP A 92 -25.15 7.09 12.75
N GLU A 93 -25.88 7.00 11.63
CA GLU A 93 -25.76 5.89 10.67
C GLU A 93 -24.36 5.82 10.04
N GLN A 94 -23.80 6.96 9.66
CA GLN A 94 -22.44 7.05 9.14
C GLN A 94 -21.41 6.65 10.19
N PHE A 95 -21.63 7.03 11.45
CA PHE A 95 -20.77 6.64 12.56
C PHE A 95 -20.77 5.13 12.80
N ASP A 96 -21.94 4.49 12.79
CA ASP A 96 -22.07 3.05 12.93
C ASP A 96 -21.37 2.31 11.78
N LYS A 97 -21.53 2.78 10.55
CA LYS A 97 -20.84 2.26 9.39
C LYS A 97 -19.33 2.46 9.47
N PHE A 98 -18.89 3.59 10.00
CA PHE A 98 -17.49 3.88 10.24
C PHE A 98 -16.89 2.90 11.24
N LEU A 99 -17.54 2.60 12.34
CA LEU A 99 -17.09 1.64 13.35
C LEU A 99 -17.01 0.22 12.79
N GLU A 100 -18.02 -0.22 12.05
CA GLU A 100 -18.02 -1.54 11.40
C GLU A 100 -16.88 -1.66 10.39
N THR A 101 -16.71 -0.67 9.54
CA THR A 101 -15.63 -0.62 8.55
C THR A 101 -14.26 -0.61 9.22
N SER A 102 -14.09 0.16 10.29
CA SER A 102 -12.86 0.21 11.08
C SER A 102 -12.49 -1.15 11.66
N LYS A 103 -13.46 -1.87 12.19
CA LYS A 103 -13.28 -3.24 12.69
C LYS A 103 -12.83 -4.18 11.57
N ASN A 104 -13.50 -4.14 10.44
CA ASN A 104 -13.16 -4.97 9.28
C ASN A 104 -11.75 -4.70 8.77
N ILE A 105 -11.35 -3.44 8.68
CA ILE A 105 -10.00 -3.04 8.24
C ILE A 105 -8.93 -3.49 9.22
N SER A 106 -9.18 -3.41 10.52
CA SER A 106 -8.22 -3.84 11.55
C SER A 106 -7.89 -5.34 11.50
N GLU A 107 -8.79 -6.14 10.95
CA GLU A 107 -8.64 -7.59 10.79
C GLU A 107 -7.96 -7.99 9.48
N LEU A 108 -7.76 -7.05 8.55
CA LEU A 108 -7.12 -7.34 7.26
C LEU A 108 -5.64 -7.69 7.40
N PRO A 109 -5.13 -8.63 6.60
CA PRO A 109 -3.71 -8.94 6.54
C PRO A 109 -2.92 -7.87 5.77
N LEU A 110 -3.03 -6.63 6.19
CA LEU A 110 -2.36 -5.47 5.64
C LEU A 110 -1.41 -4.87 6.67
N TYR A 111 -0.11 -4.94 6.39
CA TYR A 111 0.93 -4.35 7.22
C TYR A 111 1.34 -2.99 6.64
N ILE A 112 1.26 -1.94 7.45
CA ILE A 112 1.64 -0.59 7.05
C ILE A 112 2.91 -0.18 7.80
N ASP A 113 3.96 0.14 7.05
CA ASP A 113 5.21 0.70 7.57
C ASP A 113 5.32 2.17 7.15
N GLU A 114 5.51 3.06 8.11
CA GLU A 114 5.57 4.51 7.90
C GLU A 114 6.97 5.10 8.09
N THR A 115 8.00 4.28 8.01
CA THR A 115 9.38 4.74 8.19
C THR A 115 9.78 5.67 7.03
N PRO A 116 10.00 6.98 7.28
CA PRO A 116 10.38 7.91 6.24
C PRO A 116 11.79 7.60 5.74
N ALA A 117 12.02 7.87 4.44
CA ALA A 117 13.33 7.69 3.80
C ALA A 117 13.98 6.32 4.07
N ILE A 118 13.18 5.27 4.13
CA ILE A 118 13.68 3.91 4.35
C ILE A 118 14.65 3.51 3.23
N SER A 119 15.76 2.86 3.58
CA SER A 119 16.68 2.28 2.60
C SER A 119 16.15 0.98 2.03
N ILE A 120 16.61 0.59 0.85
CA ILE A 120 16.29 -0.71 0.24
C ILE A 120 16.68 -1.85 1.17
N ALA A 121 17.85 -1.79 1.78
CA ALA A 121 18.33 -2.82 2.71
C ALA A 121 17.40 -2.99 3.91
N ALA A 122 16.98 -1.90 4.54
CA ALA A 122 16.05 -1.93 5.66
C ALA A 122 14.67 -2.48 5.23
N MET A 123 14.15 -2.04 4.09
CA MET A 123 12.90 -2.54 3.52
C MET A 123 12.97 -4.04 3.24
N SER A 124 14.04 -4.50 2.59
CA SER A 124 14.27 -5.91 2.28
C SER A 124 14.32 -6.77 3.54
N ASN A 125 15.01 -6.31 4.58
CA ASN A 125 15.09 -7.03 5.86
C ASN A 125 13.71 -7.15 6.52
N ARG A 126 12.93 -6.08 6.53
CA ARG A 126 11.55 -6.09 7.07
C ARG A 126 10.64 -6.98 6.26
N ALA A 127 10.69 -6.89 4.93
CA ALA A 127 9.89 -7.73 4.05
C ALA A 127 10.20 -9.22 4.24
N ARG A 128 11.47 -9.60 4.36
CA ARG A 128 11.89 -10.97 4.65
C ARG A 128 11.41 -11.45 6.00
N ARG A 129 11.42 -10.57 7.01
CA ARG A 129 10.89 -10.89 8.34
C ARG A 129 9.39 -11.14 8.30
N ILE A 130 8.63 -10.27 7.64
CA ILE A 130 7.18 -10.43 7.45
C ILE A 130 6.89 -11.74 6.72
N LYS A 131 7.61 -12.00 5.63
CA LYS A 131 7.46 -13.23 4.84
C LYS A 131 7.68 -14.49 5.68
N ARG A 132 8.71 -14.48 6.53
CA ARG A 132 9.03 -15.63 7.40
C ARG A 132 8.00 -15.85 8.49
N LEU A 133 7.46 -14.78 9.09
CA LEU A 133 6.54 -14.86 10.22
C LEU A 133 5.09 -15.05 9.79
N PHE A 134 4.66 -14.38 8.72
CA PHE A 134 3.25 -14.27 8.32
C PHE A 134 2.97 -14.65 6.87
N GLY A 135 4.00 -14.81 6.06
CA GLY A 135 3.88 -14.85 4.61
C GLY A 135 3.80 -13.44 4.01
N LEU A 136 4.12 -13.31 2.74
CA LEU A 136 4.12 -12.04 2.03
C LEU A 136 3.83 -12.28 0.54
N ASP A 137 2.74 -11.71 0.05
CA ASP A 137 2.32 -11.87 -1.35
C ASP A 137 2.62 -10.64 -2.21
N MET A 138 2.57 -9.46 -1.62
CA MET A 138 2.77 -8.20 -2.35
C MET A 138 3.37 -7.14 -1.44
N ILE A 139 4.22 -6.32 -2.03
CA ILE A 139 4.77 -5.11 -1.41
C ILE A 139 4.33 -3.91 -2.24
N VAL A 140 3.80 -2.90 -1.58
CA VAL A 140 3.50 -1.59 -2.17
C VAL A 140 4.42 -0.55 -1.56
N VAL A 141 5.02 0.28 -2.40
CA VAL A 141 5.89 1.38 -1.97
C VAL A 141 5.32 2.70 -2.50
N ASP A 142 4.97 3.61 -1.63
CA ASP A 142 4.43 4.90 -2.00
C ASP A 142 5.23 6.04 -1.32
N TYR A 143 6.09 6.66 -2.01
CA TYR A 143 6.55 6.46 -3.37
C TYR A 143 8.09 6.41 -3.40
N ILE A 144 8.66 5.77 -4.41
CA ILE A 144 10.08 5.40 -4.45
C ILE A 144 11.06 6.58 -4.41
N GLN A 145 10.66 7.76 -4.86
CA GLN A 145 11.50 8.95 -4.82
C GLN A 145 11.84 9.41 -3.39
N LEU A 146 11.10 8.97 -2.39
CA LEU A 146 11.36 9.25 -0.98
C LEU A 146 12.28 8.23 -0.31
N MET A 147 12.63 7.15 -0.99
CA MET A 147 13.59 6.16 -0.50
C MET A 147 15.01 6.72 -0.53
N ARG A 148 15.87 6.19 0.35
CA ARG A 148 17.30 6.43 0.30
C ARG A 148 17.99 5.38 -0.58
N GLY A 149 18.87 5.85 -1.47
CA GLY A 149 19.81 5.01 -2.20
C GLY A 149 20.89 4.44 -1.26
N THR A 150 21.55 3.35 -1.71
CA THR A 150 22.59 2.66 -0.94
C THR A 150 23.95 3.33 -1.01
N SER A 151 24.15 4.33 -1.87
CA SER A 151 25.44 5.04 -2.03
C SER A 151 25.21 6.55 -2.04
N PHE A 152 26.06 7.24 -1.26
CA PHE A 152 26.20 8.71 -1.29
C PHE A 152 26.99 9.17 -2.53
N ASN A 153 26.65 8.69 -3.72
CA ASN A 153 27.30 9.17 -4.91
C ASN A 153 26.68 10.51 -5.35
N LYS A 154 27.56 11.42 -5.73
CA LYS A 154 27.23 12.72 -6.31
C LYS A 154 26.51 12.64 -7.67
N ASP A 155 26.22 11.43 -8.10
CA ASP A 155 25.50 11.14 -9.34
C ASP A 155 23.99 11.44 -9.13
N GLY A 156 23.42 12.19 -10.04
CA GLY A 156 22.13 12.83 -9.86
C GLY A 156 20.96 11.90 -9.51
N ARG A 157 19.84 12.48 -9.12
CA ARG A 157 18.61 11.81 -8.66
C ARG A 157 18.12 10.66 -9.56
N VAL A 158 18.39 10.74 -10.86
CA VAL A 158 18.02 9.69 -11.83
C VAL A 158 18.75 8.37 -11.55
N GLN A 159 20.06 8.45 -11.25
CA GLN A 159 20.85 7.27 -10.94
C GLN A 159 20.47 6.67 -9.60
N GLU A 160 20.16 7.49 -8.60
CA GLU A 160 19.65 7.02 -7.32
C GLU A 160 18.33 6.25 -7.48
N ILE A 161 17.39 6.76 -8.27
CA ILE A 161 16.11 6.09 -8.56
C ILE A 161 16.34 4.79 -9.34
N SER A 162 17.28 4.77 -10.27
CA SER A 162 17.67 3.55 -11.00
C SER A 162 18.20 2.46 -10.05
N GLN A 163 19.06 2.84 -9.11
CA GLN A 163 19.57 1.91 -8.09
C GLN A 163 18.45 1.38 -7.19
N ILE A 164 17.52 2.25 -6.78
CA ILE A 164 16.36 1.86 -5.99
C ILE A 164 15.50 0.84 -6.75
N THR A 165 15.17 1.12 -8.01
CA THR A 165 14.37 0.20 -8.84
C THR A 165 15.05 -1.13 -9.07
N GLN A 166 16.36 -1.16 -9.29
CA GLN A 166 17.13 -2.39 -9.41
C GLN A 166 17.13 -3.19 -8.10
N GLY A 167 17.22 -2.52 -6.96
CA GLY A 167 17.20 -3.17 -5.65
C GLY A 167 15.81 -3.70 -5.24
N LEU A 168 14.73 -3.16 -5.81
CA LEU A 168 13.38 -3.63 -5.59
C LEU A 168 13.02 -4.87 -6.40
N LYS A 169 13.71 -5.13 -7.50
CA LYS A 169 13.53 -6.31 -8.33
C LYS A 169 14.35 -7.49 -7.83
#